data_fd673ad5ff45749536619de013a6b855
#
_entry.id   fd673ad5ff45749536619de013a6b855
#
_cell.length_a   1.000
_cell.length_b   1.000
_cell.length_c   1.000
_cell.angle_alpha   90.00
_cell.angle_beta   90.00
_cell.angle_gamma   90.00
#
_symmetry.space_group_name_H-M   'P 1'
#
loop_
_entity.id
_entity.type
_entity.pdbx_description
1 polymer ?
#
loop_
_entity_poly.entity_id
_entity_poly.type
_entity_poly.pdbx_seq_one_letter_code
_entity_poly.pdbx_strand_id
1 'polypeptide(L)'
;MSTTIEVTGVQPSTITVGRDLGFDPIVSALDSAATKALVVHARPLAARAQALAEHLRSLGYEAATADHPDAEAGKAIDVVAGLWDTCGRLQLGRKDAIIAMGGGATTDMAGFVAATWLRGVSLINVPTTLLGMVDAAVGGKTGINTSVGKNLVGSFYPACAVVADMSLLSTLPRKDLAAGAAEVIKCGFIADPVILRIVEETDPDVLLDPSSEQLAEITTRAVAVKARVVSADLTEGGLREILNYGHTLAHAIERANDYTWRHGDAVAVGCCFAARLAHARGQLSSEDVARHDELFSRVGLPTRYEGHTLEELTHIMASDKKVRRGVLRFVLLDGIANPRTEAVEPGELAAPAEAIGIRP
;
A
#
# COMPACT_ATOMS: atom_id res chain seq x y z
N MET A 1 -4.34 -22.11 -6.91
CA MET A 1 -2.99 -22.32 -6.32
C MET A 1 -2.68 -21.11 -5.46
N SER A 2 -1.87 -21.29 -4.38
CA SER A 2 -1.42 -20.19 -3.54
C SER A 2 0.10 -20.14 -3.51
N THR A 3 0.66 -18.95 -3.33
CA THR A 3 2.10 -18.71 -3.18
C THR A 3 2.35 -18.15 -1.80
N THR A 4 3.34 -18.70 -1.11
CA THR A 4 3.79 -18.20 0.19
C THR A 4 5.09 -17.43 0.02
N ILE A 5 5.16 -16.23 0.57
CA ILE A 5 6.32 -15.34 0.52
C ILE A 5 6.69 -14.98 1.96
N GLU A 6 7.95 -15.17 2.31
CA GLU A 6 8.46 -14.86 3.64
C GLU A 6 9.09 -13.47 3.67
N VAL A 7 8.70 -12.68 4.65
CA VAL A 7 9.41 -11.46 5.06
C VAL A 7 10.30 -11.83 6.23
N THR A 8 11.60 -11.73 6.03
CA THR A 8 12.61 -12.04 7.05
C THR A 8 13.01 -10.78 7.83
N GLY A 9 13.74 -10.94 8.93
CA GLY A 9 14.25 -9.80 9.72
C GLY A 9 13.82 -9.86 11.19
N VAL A 10 13.80 -8.72 11.86
CA VAL A 10 13.55 -8.60 13.31
C VAL A 10 12.13 -9.05 13.69
N GLN A 11 11.16 -8.82 12.81
CA GLN A 11 9.78 -9.26 12.97
C GLN A 11 9.36 -9.98 11.69
N PRO A 12 9.52 -11.30 11.63
CA PRO A 12 9.17 -12.08 10.44
C PRO A 12 7.66 -12.08 10.20
N SER A 13 7.28 -12.17 8.92
CA SER A 13 5.89 -12.20 8.47
C SER A 13 5.76 -13.18 7.32
N THR A 14 4.67 -13.95 7.30
CA THR A 14 4.34 -14.85 6.20
C THR A 14 3.23 -14.25 5.37
N ILE A 15 3.41 -14.12 4.06
CA ILE A 15 2.42 -13.58 3.14
C ILE A 15 1.90 -14.72 2.26
N THR A 16 0.62 -15.01 2.32
CA THR A 16 -0.05 -15.97 1.43
C THR A 16 -0.84 -15.20 0.39
N VAL A 17 -0.49 -15.39 -0.88
CA VAL A 17 -1.20 -14.78 -2.03
C VAL A 17 -1.87 -15.91 -2.81
N GLY A 18 -3.16 -15.79 -3.10
CA GLY A 18 -3.90 -16.79 -3.88
C GLY A 18 -5.35 -16.41 -4.09
N ARG A 19 -6.15 -17.36 -4.57
CA ARG A 19 -7.60 -17.22 -4.74
C ARG A 19 -8.30 -18.26 -3.93
N ASP A 20 -9.49 -17.90 -3.43
CA ASP A 20 -10.36 -18.80 -2.67
C ASP A 20 -9.62 -19.50 -1.52
N LEU A 21 -8.80 -18.73 -0.80
CA LEU A 21 -7.95 -19.23 0.27
C LEU A 21 -8.75 -19.71 1.48
N GLY A 22 -10.00 -19.30 1.60
CA GLY A 22 -10.83 -19.58 2.77
C GLY A 22 -10.29 -18.90 4.04
N PHE A 23 -10.49 -19.55 5.18
CA PHE A 23 -10.03 -19.05 6.48
C PHE A 23 -8.83 -19.81 7.06
N ASP A 24 -8.45 -20.95 6.48
CA ASP A 24 -7.38 -21.80 7.00
C ASP A 24 -6.03 -21.07 7.15
N PRO A 25 -5.58 -20.21 6.20
CA PRO A 25 -4.34 -19.47 6.40
C PRO A 25 -4.40 -18.48 7.58
N ILE A 26 -5.59 -17.93 7.87
CA ILE A 26 -5.80 -17.04 9.03
C ILE A 26 -5.70 -17.84 10.32
N VAL A 27 -6.39 -18.99 10.38
CA VAL A 27 -6.35 -19.89 11.54
C VAL A 27 -4.94 -20.39 11.82
N SER A 28 -4.21 -20.80 10.77
CA SER A 28 -2.83 -21.28 10.86
C SER A 28 -1.84 -20.22 11.36
N ALA A 29 -2.18 -18.94 11.22
CA ALA A 29 -1.35 -17.82 11.68
C ALA A 29 -1.58 -17.42 13.14
N LEU A 30 -2.61 -17.97 13.80
CA LEU A 30 -2.85 -17.71 15.22
C LEU A 30 -1.77 -18.39 16.08
N ASP A 31 -1.36 -17.73 17.16
CA ASP A 31 -0.47 -18.33 18.16
C ASP A 31 -1.14 -19.59 18.74
N SER A 32 -0.38 -20.66 18.95
CA SER A 32 -0.91 -21.92 19.49
C SER A 32 -1.54 -21.79 20.89
N ALA A 33 -1.20 -20.73 21.61
CA ALA A 33 -1.78 -20.40 22.92
C ALA A 33 -2.88 -19.32 22.81
N ALA A 34 -3.25 -18.88 21.61
CA ALA A 34 -4.36 -17.96 21.43
C ALA A 34 -5.68 -18.63 21.80
N THR A 35 -6.53 -17.88 22.46
CA THR A 35 -7.89 -18.30 22.84
C THR A 35 -8.95 -17.35 22.29
N LYS A 36 -8.53 -16.15 21.90
CA LYS A 36 -9.43 -15.07 21.46
C LYS A 36 -8.94 -14.41 20.19
N ALA A 37 -9.88 -13.88 19.41
CA ALA A 37 -9.59 -13.07 18.23
C ALA A 37 -10.60 -11.94 18.07
N LEU A 38 -10.12 -10.74 17.69
CA LEU A 38 -10.96 -9.62 17.29
C LEU A 38 -10.80 -9.37 15.80
N VAL A 39 -11.89 -9.53 15.03
CA VAL A 39 -11.93 -9.22 13.60
C VAL A 39 -12.36 -7.75 13.44
N VAL A 40 -11.41 -6.87 13.12
CA VAL A 40 -11.64 -5.47 12.80
C VAL A 40 -11.89 -5.33 11.31
N HIS A 41 -13.01 -4.75 10.90
CA HIS A 41 -13.38 -4.72 9.50
C HIS A 41 -14.05 -3.42 9.05
N ALA A 42 -13.90 -3.06 7.78
CA ALA A 42 -14.70 -2.00 7.18
C ALA A 42 -16.18 -2.47 7.07
N ARG A 43 -17.12 -1.54 7.22
CA ARG A 43 -18.58 -1.86 7.24
C ARG A 43 -19.07 -2.72 6.09
N PRO A 44 -18.64 -2.52 4.82
CA PRO A 44 -19.08 -3.36 3.71
C PRO A 44 -18.71 -4.85 3.85
N LEU A 45 -17.75 -5.17 4.69
CA LEU A 45 -17.22 -6.53 4.90
C LEU A 45 -17.87 -7.26 6.08
N ALA A 46 -18.90 -6.71 6.71
CA ALA A 46 -19.54 -7.25 7.92
C ALA A 46 -19.93 -8.71 7.79
N ALA A 47 -20.55 -9.12 6.69
CA ALA A 47 -20.97 -10.51 6.48
C ALA A 47 -19.77 -11.48 6.46
N ARG A 48 -18.66 -11.10 5.80
CA ARG A 48 -17.46 -11.94 5.73
C ARG A 48 -16.71 -11.97 7.07
N ALA A 49 -16.64 -10.84 7.76
CA ALA A 49 -16.06 -10.77 9.10
C ALA A 49 -16.85 -11.64 10.10
N GLN A 50 -18.17 -11.61 10.03
CA GLN A 50 -19.03 -12.45 10.84
C GLN A 50 -18.84 -13.94 10.53
N ALA A 51 -18.75 -14.32 9.24
CA ALA A 51 -18.45 -15.70 8.84
C ALA A 51 -17.09 -16.19 9.36
N LEU A 52 -16.05 -15.34 9.31
CA LEU A 52 -14.75 -15.66 9.92
C LEU A 52 -14.87 -15.85 11.44
N ALA A 53 -15.57 -14.94 12.13
CA ALA A 53 -15.73 -15.06 13.59
C ALA A 53 -16.52 -16.32 13.98
N GLU A 54 -17.53 -16.71 13.22
CA GLU A 54 -18.27 -17.96 13.43
C GLU A 54 -17.40 -19.18 13.17
N HIS A 55 -16.58 -19.16 12.13
CA HIS A 55 -15.61 -20.22 11.86
C HIS A 55 -14.61 -20.37 13.03
N LEU A 56 -14.05 -19.27 13.52
CA LEU A 56 -13.15 -19.29 14.67
C LEU A 56 -13.83 -19.85 15.92
N ARG A 57 -15.09 -19.46 16.18
CA ARG A 57 -15.85 -20.02 17.32
C ARG A 57 -16.09 -21.53 17.18
N SER A 58 -16.32 -22.03 15.97
CA SER A 58 -16.47 -23.47 15.72
C SER A 58 -15.20 -24.27 16.02
N LEU A 59 -14.05 -23.59 15.99
CA LEU A 59 -12.74 -24.16 16.36
C LEU A 59 -12.37 -23.96 17.85
N GLY A 60 -13.27 -23.34 18.64
CA GLY A 60 -13.09 -23.16 20.08
C GLY A 60 -12.51 -21.81 20.52
N TYR A 61 -12.28 -20.87 19.59
CA TYR A 61 -11.86 -19.52 19.94
C TYR A 61 -13.04 -18.66 20.41
N GLU A 62 -12.82 -17.76 21.36
CA GLU A 62 -13.73 -16.65 21.63
C GLU A 62 -13.45 -15.55 20.59
N ALA A 63 -14.31 -15.40 19.58
CA ALA A 63 -14.12 -14.46 18.50
C ALA A 63 -15.23 -13.41 18.47
N ALA A 64 -14.86 -12.14 18.26
CA ALA A 64 -15.75 -11.02 18.10
C ALA A 64 -15.42 -10.23 16.82
N THR A 65 -16.38 -9.46 16.34
CA THR A 65 -16.19 -8.51 15.23
C THR A 65 -16.33 -7.08 15.72
N ALA A 66 -15.61 -6.14 15.12
CA ALA A 66 -15.78 -4.70 15.32
C ALA A 66 -15.69 -4.00 13.97
N ASP A 67 -16.74 -3.24 13.62
CA ASP A 67 -16.77 -2.42 12.43
C ASP A 67 -16.20 -1.03 12.69
N HIS A 68 -15.73 -0.40 11.63
CA HIS A 68 -15.31 1.00 11.62
C HIS A 68 -15.80 1.72 10.36
N PRO A 69 -15.83 3.07 10.35
CA PRO A 69 -16.11 3.86 9.14
C PRO A 69 -15.20 3.47 7.99
N ASP A 70 -15.74 3.45 6.76
CA ASP A 70 -14.99 3.04 5.57
C ASP A 70 -13.87 4.02 5.21
N ALA A 71 -12.85 3.51 4.53
CA ALA A 71 -11.69 4.25 4.02
C ALA A 71 -10.99 5.10 5.10
N GLU A 72 -10.50 6.29 4.74
CA GLU A 72 -9.72 7.17 5.62
C GLU A 72 -10.47 7.68 6.84
N ALA A 73 -11.82 7.70 6.82
CA ALA A 73 -12.63 8.04 7.99
C ALA A 73 -12.42 7.07 9.16
N GLY A 74 -12.00 5.83 8.89
CA GLY A 74 -11.64 4.85 9.90
C GLY A 74 -10.33 5.15 10.62
N LYS A 75 -9.44 5.97 10.06
CA LYS A 75 -8.11 6.28 10.64
C LYS A 75 -8.16 7.42 11.66
N ALA A 76 -9.18 7.44 12.51
CA ALA A 76 -9.37 8.46 13.54
C ALA A 76 -9.07 7.93 14.94
N ILE A 77 -8.60 8.82 15.84
CA ILE A 77 -8.25 8.43 17.21
C ILE A 77 -9.45 7.89 17.99
N ASP A 78 -10.66 8.43 17.77
CA ASP A 78 -11.87 7.98 18.45
C ASP A 78 -12.24 6.55 18.03
N VAL A 79 -11.99 6.17 16.77
CA VAL A 79 -12.17 4.79 16.29
C VAL A 79 -11.20 3.85 17.01
N VAL A 80 -9.94 4.25 17.11
CA VAL A 80 -8.89 3.47 17.81
C VAL A 80 -9.25 3.32 19.29
N ALA A 81 -9.70 4.39 19.96
CA ALA A 81 -10.12 4.33 21.36
C ALA A 81 -11.27 3.34 21.57
N GLY A 82 -12.29 3.37 20.70
CA GLY A 82 -13.40 2.41 20.72
C GLY A 82 -12.97 0.96 20.51
N LEU A 83 -11.93 0.73 19.69
CA LEU A 83 -11.36 -0.60 19.48
C LEU A 83 -10.54 -1.08 20.68
N TRP A 84 -9.79 -0.20 21.36
CA TRP A 84 -9.15 -0.54 22.65
C TRP A 84 -10.17 -0.93 23.71
N ASP A 85 -11.29 -0.20 23.82
CA ASP A 85 -12.39 -0.57 24.72
C ASP A 85 -12.99 -1.93 24.37
N THR A 86 -13.08 -2.24 23.07
CA THR A 86 -13.55 -3.54 22.60
C THR A 86 -12.57 -4.65 22.96
N CYS A 87 -11.27 -4.43 22.77
CA CYS A 87 -10.22 -5.35 23.24
C CYS A 87 -10.32 -5.59 24.77
N GLY A 88 -10.59 -4.52 25.55
CA GLY A 88 -10.78 -4.61 26.98
C GLY A 88 -12.01 -5.42 27.39
N ARG A 89 -13.16 -5.20 26.75
CA ARG A 89 -14.40 -5.98 26.99
C ARG A 89 -14.22 -7.45 26.63
N LEU A 90 -13.52 -7.74 25.55
CA LEU A 90 -13.18 -9.11 25.14
C LEU A 90 -12.09 -9.71 26.04
N GLN A 91 -11.43 -8.93 26.87
CA GLN A 91 -10.26 -9.35 27.65
C GLN A 91 -9.17 -9.96 26.75
N LEU A 92 -8.89 -9.32 25.62
CA LEU A 92 -7.89 -9.77 24.63
C LEU A 92 -6.51 -9.79 25.29
N GLY A 93 -5.90 -10.97 25.39
CA GLY A 93 -4.58 -11.19 26.00
C GLY A 93 -3.43 -11.06 25.01
N ARG A 94 -2.20 -11.15 25.49
CA ARG A 94 -0.99 -10.96 24.68
C ARG A 94 -0.77 -12.02 23.59
N LYS A 95 -1.35 -13.20 23.75
CA LYS A 95 -1.26 -14.30 22.79
C LYS A 95 -2.41 -14.32 21.78
N ASP A 96 -3.44 -13.53 22.06
CA ASP A 96 -4.58 -13.39 21.18
C ASP A 96 -4.27 -12.48 19.98
N ALA A 97 -5.17 -12.43 19.01
CA ALA A 97 -4.92 -11.75 17.77
C ALA A 97 -5.97 -10.69 17.41
N ILE A 98 -5.50 -9.63 16.76
CA ILE A 98 -6.33 -8.72 15.97
C ILE A 98 -6.19 -9.12 14.50
N ILE A 99 -7.33 -9.34 13.82
CA ILE A 99 -7.42 -9.68 12.41
C ILE A 99 -8.00 -8.46 11.70
N ALA A 100 -7.19 -7.79 10.86
CA ALA A 100 -7.57 -6.59 10.12
C ALA A 100 -8.08 -6.98 8.74
N MET A 101 -9.40 -6.90 8.51
CA MET A 101 -10.04 -7.25 7.25
C MET A 101 -10.55 -5.99 6.53
N GLY A 102 -9.86 -5.56 5.47
CA GLY A 102 -10.22 -4.35 4.73
C GLY A 102 -9.15 -3.83 3.79
N GLY A 103 -9.32 -2.62 3.30
CA GLY A 103 -8.30 -1.92 2.53
C GLY A 103 -7.15 -1.39 3.40
N GLY A 104 -6.23 -0.64 2.79
CA GLY A 104 -5.06 -0.08 3.48
C GLY A 104 -5.39 0.72 4.74
N ALA A 105 -6.46 1.50 4.73
CA ALA A 105 -6.87 2.26 5.91
C ALA A 105 -7.20 1.35 7.10
N THR A 106 -7.84 0.22 6.85
CA THR A 106 -8.15 -0.78 7.89
C THR A 106 -6.88 -1.43 8.43
N THR A 107 -5.98 -1.87 7.55
CA THR A 107 -4.73 -2.54 7.98
C THR A 107 -3.82 -1.61 8.76
N ASP A 108 -3.73 -0.33 8.36
CA ASP A 108 -2.94 0.68 9.06
C ASP A 108 -3.49 0.95 10.47
N MET A 109 -4.80 1.23 10.55
CA MET A 109 -5.45 1.61 11.81
C MET A 109 -5.52 0.42 12.78
N ALA A 110 -5.98 -0.76 12.33
CA ALA A 110 -6.05 -1.95 13.17
C ALA A 110 -4.65 -2.45 13.57
N GLY A 111 -3.65 -2.25 12.69
CA GLY A 111 -2.24 -2.50 13.00
C GLY A 111 -1.74 -1.59 14.13
N PHE A 112 -2.15 -0.31 14.15
CA PHE A 112 -1.83 0.61 15.25
C PHE A 112 -2.52 0.20 16.56
N VAL A 113 -3.78 -0.27 16.50
CA VAL A 113 -4.47 -0.85 17.66
C VAL A 113 -3.69 -2.05 18.19
N ALA A 114 -3.28 -2.98 17.32
CA ALA A 114 -2.50 -4.15 17.71
C ALA A 114 -1.14 -3.78 18.33
N ALA A 115 -0.45 -2.80 17.76
CA ALA A 115 0.85 -2.32 18.26
C ALA A 115 0.77 -1.71 19.66
N THR A 116 -0.37 -1.09 20.00
CA THR A 116 -0.54 -0.32 21.23
C THR A 116 -1.29 -1.05 22.33
N TRP A 117 -2.18 -1.99 21.97
CA TRP A 117 -2.87 -2.82 22.95
C TRP A 117 -1.88 -3.74 23.67
N LEU A 118 -1.84 -3.70 25.00
CA LEU A 118 -0.91 -4.43 25.87
C LEU A 118 0.59 -4.32 25.45
N ARG A 119 0.97 -3.27 24.74
CA ARG A 119 2.29 -3.01 24.13
C ARG A 119 2.65 -4.00 23.02
N GLY A 120 1.63 -4.53 22.35
CA GLY A 120 1.76 -5.41 21.20
C GLY A 120 1.05 -6.74 21.38
N VAL A 121 0.14 -7.06 20.44
CA VAL A 121 -0.54 -8.35 20.29
C VAL A 121 -0.42 -8.81 18.85
N SER A 122 -0.66 -10.11 18.56
CA SER A 122 -0.58 -10.62 17.19
C SER A 122 -1.51 -9.86 16.25
N LEU A 123 -0.98 -9.51 15.07
CA LEU A 123 -1.71 -8.88 13.98
C LEU A 123 -1.73 -9.81 12.78
N ILE A 124 -2.90 -10.03 12.19
CA ILE A 124 -3.07 -10.73 10.91
C ILE A 124 -3.80 -9.78 9.96
N ASN A 125 -3.19 -9.47 8.82
CA ASN A 125 -3.80 -8.63 7.80
C ASN A 125 -4.52 -9.48 6.74
N VAL A 126 -5.77 -9.12 6.44
CA VAL A 126 -6.58 -9.69 5.35
C VAL A 126 -6.97 -8.54 4.41
N PRO A 127 -6.04 -8.08 3.55
CA PRO A 127 -6.30 -6.98 2.64
C PRO A 127 -7.35 -7.36 1.59
N THR A 128 -8.31 -6.46 1.35
CA THR A 128 -9.43 -6.68 0.42
C THR A 128 -9.37 -5.76 -0.80
N THR A 129 -8.32 -4.96 -0.94
CA THR A 129 -8.05 -4.12 -2.10
C THR A 129 -6.68 -4.47 -2.68
N LEU A 130 -6.50 -4.28 -3.99
CA LEU A 130 -5.20 -4.54 -4.63
C LEU A 130 -4.09 -3.69 -4.00
N LEU A 131 -4.35 -2.40 -3.76
CA LEU A 131 -3.41 -1.50 -3.06
C LEU A 131 -3.06 -2.03 -1.66
N GLY A 132 -4.05 -2.54 -0.92
CA GLY A 132 -3.82 -3.18 0.38
C GLY A 132 -2.90 -4.40 0.25
N MET A 133 -3.12 -5.26 -0.75
CA MET A 133 -2.36 -6.50 -0.96
C MET A 133 -0.90 -6.24 -1.33
N VAL A 134 -0.65 -5.30 -2.24
CA VAL A 134 0.70 -5.06 -2.77
C VAL A 134 1.49 -3.99 -2.01
N ASP A 135 0.79 -3.19 -1.18
CA ASP A 135 1.43 -2.09 -0.47
C ASP A 135 1.10 -2.07 1.03
N ALA A 136 -0.07 -1.61 1.45
CA ALA A 136 -0.33 -1.22 2.83
C ALA A 136 -0.21 -2.38 3.84
N ALA A 137 -0.73 -3.58 3.53
CA ALA A 137 -0.69 -4.71 4.44
C ALA A 137 0.71 -5.31 4.64
N VAL A 138 1.67 -4.98 3.76
CA VAL A 138 3.04 -5.49 3.77
C VAL A 138 4.01 -4.42 4.24
N GLY A 139 4.78 -4.70 5.29
CA GLY A 139 5.86 -3.81 5.71
C GLY A 139 5.61 -3.01 6.98
N GLY A 140 4.51 -3.26 7.67
CA GLY A 140 4.30 -2.87 9.06
C GLY A 140 4.23 -1.37 9.34
N LYS A 141 4.05 -0.50 8.35
CA LYS A 141 3.68 0.89 8.60
C LYS A 141 2.24 0.90 9.10
N THR A 142 2.02 1.25 10.35
CA THR A 142 0.69 1.36 10.95
C THR A 142 0.48 2.75 11.48
N GLY A 143 -0.74 3.25 11.48
CA GLY A 143 -0.97 4.60 11.96
C GLY A 143 -2.36 5.15 11.69
N ILE A 144 -2.55 6.36 12.20
CA ILE A 144 -3.79 7.13 12.13
C ILE A 144 -3.54 8.55 11.65
N ASN A 145 -4.60 9.19 11.24
CA ASN A 145 -4.60 10.58 10.81
C ASN A 145 -4.78 11.52 12.02
N THR A 146 -4.25 12.72 11.87
CA THR A 146 -4.43 13.82 12.81
C THR A 146 -5.04 15.03 12.11
N SER A 147 -5.42 16.05 12.85
CA SER A 147 -5.92 17.31 12.27
C SER A 147 -4.88 18.05 11.41
N VAL A 148 -3.60 17.72 11.52
CA VAL A 148 -2.51 18.38 10.78
C VAL A 148 -1.97 17.56 9.64
N GLY A 149 -2.36 16.28 9.51
CA GLY A 149 -1.93 15.44 8.38
C GLY A 149 -2.21 13.96 8.56
N LYS A 150 -2.07 13.22 7.45
CA LYS A 150 -2.23 11.76 7.42
C LYS A 150 -1.00 11.05 7.99
N ASN A 151 -1.23 9.92 8.66
CA ASN A 151 -0.21 8.96 9.09
C ASN A 151 0.91 9.53 9.99
N LEU A 152 0.65 10.64 10.71
CA LEU A 152 1.65 11.28 11.57
C LEU A 152 1.82 10.59 12.93
N VAL A 153 0.82 9.82 13.35
CA VAL A 153 0.86 9.02 14.57
C VAL A 153 0.77 7.56 14.19
N GLY A 154 1.78 6.78 14.54
CA GLY A 154 1.84 5.37 14.15
C GLY A 154 3.03 4.63 14.76
N SER A 155 3.18 3.38 14.33
CA SER A 155 4.25 2.48 14.74
C SER A 155 4.69 1.62 13.56
N PHE A 156 5.96 1.21 13.54
CA PHE A 156 6.38 0.09 12.73
C PHE A 156 5.99 -1.20 13.44
N TYR A 157 4.92 -1.84 12.98
CA TYR A 157 4.37 -3.06 13.57
C TYR A 157 3.93 -4.04 12.48
N PRO A 158 4.82 -4.89 11.97
CA PRO A 158 4.47 -5.89 10.96
C PRO A 158 3.43 -6.88 11.44
N ALA A 159 2.49 -7.24 10.57
CA ALA A 159 1.61 -8.37 10.81
C ALA A 159 2.42 -9.67 10.83
N CYS A 160 2.08 -10.61 11.70
CA CYS A 160 2.69 -11.95 11.70
C CYS A 160 2.31 -12.74 10.44
N ALA A 161 1.12 -12.46 9.88
CA ALA A 161 0.70 -13.00 8.60
C ALA A 161 -0.11 -11.98 7.79
N VAL A 162 0.00 -12.09 6.47
CA VAL A 162 -0.85 -11.39 5.50
C VAL A 162 -1.52 -12.43 4.61
N VAL A 163 -2.85 -12.42 4.55
CA VAL A 163 -3.63 -13.34 3.72
C VAL A 163 -4.29 -12.54 2.60
N ALA A 164 -3.63 -12.49 1.45
CA ALA A 164 -4.06 -11.78 0.25
C ALA A 164 -4.90 -12.71 -0.65
N ASP A 165 -6.17 -12.87 -0.31
CA ASP A 165 -7.13 -13.63 -1.10
C ASP A 165 -7.67 -12.76 -2.24
N MET A 166 -7.18 -12.99 -3.45
CA MET A 166 -7.54 -12.22 -4.64
C MET A 166 -8.99 -12.38 -5.06
N SER A 167 -9.72 -13.39 -4.58
CA SER A 167 -11.17 -13.51 -4.82
C SER A 167 -11.94 -12.33 -4.22
N LEU A 168 -11.39 -11.67 -3.20
CA LEU A 168 -11.96 -10.47 -2.57
C LEU A 168 -11.95 -9.24 -3.48
N LEU A 169 -11.10 -9.22 -4.50
CA LEU A 169 -11.05 -8.13 -5.47
C LEU A 169 -12.27 -8.08 -6.39
N SER A 170 -13.06 -9.16 -6.47
CA SER A 170 -14.26 -9.24 -7.32
C SER A 170 -15.34 -8.20 -6.96
N THR A 171 -15.35 -7.70 -5.73
CA THR A 171 -16.26 -6.66 -5.26
C THR A 171 -15.68 -5.26 -5.32
N LEU A 172 -14.39 -5.13 -5.69
CA LEU A 172 -13.72 -3.84 -5.75
C LEU A 172 -14.10 -3.09 -7.03
N PRO A 173 -14.49 -1.81 -6.96
CA PRO A 173 -14.71 -1.00 -8.15
C PRO A 173 -13.48 -0.98 -9.08
N ARG A 174 -13.70 -1.08 -10.40
CA ARG A 174 -12.60 -1.11 -11.39
C ARG A 174 -11.59 0.04 -11.23
N LYS A 175 -12.06 1.23 -10.84
CA LYS A 175 -11.21 2.40 -10.60
C LYS A 175 -10.25 2.19 -9.41
N ASP A 176 -10.70 1.50 -8.38
CA ASP A 176 -9.88 1.22 -7.21
C ASP A 176 -8.92 0.05 -7.47
N LEU A 177 -9.33 -0.90 -8.34
CA LEU A 177 -8.42 -1.93 -8.84
C LEU A 177 -7.30 -1.32 -9.69
N ALA A 178 -7.64 -0.41 -10.61
CA ALA A 178 -6.67 0.32 -11.42
C ALA A 178 -5.71 1.15 -10.54
N ALA A 179 -6.23 1.85 -9.51
CA ALA A 179 -5.40 2.58 -8.57
C ALA A 179 -4.39 1.66 -7.83
N GLY A 180 -4.80 0.44 -7.48
CA GLY A 180 -3.87 -0.56 -6.93
C GLY A 180 -2.82 -1.04 -7.95
N ALA A 181 -3.19 -1.12 -9.23
CA ALA A 181 -2.27 -1.52 -10.30
C ALA A 181 -1.14 -0.49 -10.52
N ALA A 182 -1.30 0.78 -10.10
CA ALA A 182 -0.22 1.76 -10.10
C ALA A 182 0.99 1.28 -9.30
N GLU A 183 0.76 0.75 -8.10
CA GLU A 183 1.82 0.22 -7.25
C GLU A 183 2.45 -1.05 -7.82
N VAL A 184 1.67 -1.89 -8.50
CA VAL A 184 2.18 -3.07 -9.21
C VAL A 184 3.12 -2.66 -10.34
N ILE A 185 2.68 -1.73 -11.21
CA ILE A 185 3.48 -1.20 -12.33
C ILE A 185 4.74 -0.51 -11.80
N LYS A 186 4.63 0.28 -10.73
CA LYS A 186 5.78 0.89 -10.05
C LYS A 186 6.81 -0.16 -9.63
N CYS A 187 6.37 -1.29 -9.04
CA CYS A 187 7.27 -2.39 -8.69
C CYS A 187 7.97 -2.96 -9.92
N GLY A 188 7.31 -2.97 -11.07
CA GLY A 188 7.91 -3.31 -12.36
C GLY A 188 9.07 -2.38 -12.73
N PHE A 189 8.87 -1.09 -12.65
CA PHE A 189 9.88 -0.09 -12.99
C PHE A 189 11.06 -0.09 -12.03
N ILE A 190 10.85 -0.29 -10.73
CA ILE A 190 11.92 -0.20 -9.75
C ILE A 190 12.69 -1.50 -9.52
N ALA A 191 12.12 -2.70 -9.84
CA ALA A 191 12.75 -3.94 -9.39
C ALA A 191 12.43 -5.22 -10.17
N ASP A 192 11.28 -5.33 -10.86
CA ASP A 192 10.90 -6.55 -11.59
C ASP A 192 10.31 -6.25 -12.98
N PRO A 193 11.14 -6.08 -14.01
CA PRO A 193 10.68 -5.75 -15.36
C PRO A 193 9.76 -6.80 -16.00
N VAL A 194 9.64 -8.01 -15.43
CA VAL A 194 8.67 -9.00 -15.90
C VAL A 194 7.24 -8.51 -15.73
N ILE A 195 6.98 -7.74 -14.67
CA ILE A 195 5.68 -7.09 -14.45
C ILE A 195 5.34 -6.19 -15.64
N LEU A 196 6.29 -5.35 -16.09
CA LEU A 196 6.08 -4.42 -17.20
C LEU A 196 5.72 -5.17 -18.48
N ARG A 197 6.46 -6.24 -18.79
CA ARG A 197 6.20 -7.08 -19.97
C ARG A 197 4.81 -7.71 -19.92
N ILE A 198 4.39 -8.26 -18.78
CA ILE A 198 3.04 -8.84 -18.64
C ILE A 198 1.99 -7.75 -18.87
N VAL A 199 2.18 -6.55 -18.34
CA VAL A 199 1.26 -5.42 -18.56
C VAL A 199 1.21 -4.99 -20.01
N GLU A 200 2.32 -5.01 -20.74
CA GLU A 200 2.42 -4.68 -22.18
C GLU A 200 1.70 -5.70 -23.06
N GLU A 201 1.92 -6.99 -22.80
CA GLU A 201 1.46 -8.08 -23.62
C GLU A 201 0.01 -8.51 -23.36
N THR A 202 -0.58 -8.06 -22.23
CA THR A 202 -1.92 -8.48 -21.80
C THR A 202 -2.98 -7.42 -22.13
N ASP A 203 -4.15 -7.85 -22.55
CA ASP A 203 -5.30 -6.96 -22.76
C ASP A 203 -5.67 -6.25 -21.44
N PRO A 204 -5.94 -4.93 -21.46
CA PRO A 204 -6.30 -4.16 -20.26
C PRO A 204 -7.50 -4.70 -19.49
N ASP A 205 -8.47 -5.30 -20.17
CA ASP A 205 -9.64 -5.87 -19.50
C ASP A 205 -9.27 -7.16 -18.77
N VAL A 206 -8.33 -7.94 -19.29
CA VAL A 206 -7.77 -9.12 -18.61
C VAL A 206 -6.87 -8.70 -17.45
N LEU A 207 -6.05 -7.64 -17.61
CA LEU A 207 -5.21 -7.13 -16.51
C LEU A 207 -6.00 -6.66 -15.30
N LEU A 208 -7.21 -6.15 -15.51
CA LEU A 208 -8.09 -5.66 -14.44
C LEU A 208 -9.28 -6.62 -14.19
N ASP A 209 -9.15 -7.88 -14.58
CA ASP A 209 -10.08 -8.95 -14.19
C ASP A 209 -9.53 -9.67 -12.94
N PRO A 210 -10.23 -9.60 -11.80
CA PRO A 210 -9.82 -10.30 -10.58
C PRO A 210 -9.63 -11.81 -10.74
N SER A 211 -10.24 -12.42 -11.77
CA SER A 211 -10.12 -13.85 -12.05
C SER A 211 -8.94 -14.21 -12.95
N SER A 212 -8.26 -13.21 -13.56
CA SER A 212 -7.16 -13.48 -14.51
C SER A 212 -5.88 -13.97 -13.85
N GLU A 213 -5.20 -14.90 -14.52
CA GLU A 213 -3.88 -15.39 -14.06
C GLU A 213 -2.80 -14.29 -14.17
N GLN A 214 -2.95 -13.38 -15.12
CA GLN A 214 -2.04 -12.26 -15.33
C GLN A 214 -2.06 -11.30 -14.16
N LEU A 215 -3.25 -10.91 -13.67
CA LEU A 215 -3.36 -10.09 -12.47
C LEU A 215 -2.78 -10.83 -11.25
N ALA A 216 -3.01 -12.14 -11.12
CA ALA A 216 -2.46 -12.94 -10.03
C ALA A 216 -0.92 -12.95 -10.06
N GLU A 217 -0.34 -13.14 -11.22
CA GLU A 217 1.11 -13.18 -11.41
C GLU A 217 1.75 -11.82 -11.07
N ILE A 218 1.25 -10.71 -11.65
CA ILE A 218 1.84 -9.39 -11.37
C ILE A 218 1.63 -8.95 -9.92
N THR A 219 0.51 -9.32 -9.30
CA THR A 219 0.26 -9.08 -7.86
C THR A 219 1.28 -9.83 -7.00
N THR A 220 1.46 -11.12 -7.27
CA THR A 220 2.43 -11.97 -6.53
C THR A 220 3.85 -11.43 -6.66
N ARG A 221 4.25 -10.99 -7.87
CA ARG A 221 5.56 -10.37 -8.10
C ARG A 221 5.73 -9.05 -7.36
N ALA A 222 4.72 -8.18 -7.37
CA ALA A 222 4.77 -6.91 -6.64
C ALA A 222 4.89 -7.13 -5.13
N VAL A 223 4.14 -8.09 -4.56
CA VAL A 223 4.27 -8.50 -3.16
C VAL A 223 5.69 -9.01 -2.87
N ALA A 224 6.26 -9.83 -3.76
CA ALA A 224 7.63 -10.34 -3.58
C ALA A 224 8.69 -9.23 -3.62
N VAL A 225 8.53 -8.22 -4.51
CA VAL A 225 9.40 -7.03 -4.52
C VAL A 225 9.34 -6.32 -3.17
N LYS A 226 8.13 -6.05 -2.68
CA LYS A 226 7.95 -5.34 -1.41
C LYS A 226 8.47 -6.14 -0.23
N ALA A 227 8.18 -7.44 -0.17
CA ALA A 227 8.67 -8.35 0.88
C ALA A 227 10.20 -8.35 0.96
N ARG A 228 10.89 -8.43 -0.19
CA ARG A 228 12.36 -8.36 -0.26
C ARG A 228 12.90 -7.03 0.27
N VAL A 229 12.31 -5.91 -0.13
CA VAL A 229 12.74 -4.58 0.31
C VAL A 229 12.52 -4.39 1.82
N VAL A 230 11.36 -4.80 2.32
CA VAL A 230 11.01 -4.69 3.75
C VAL A 230 11.88 -5.62 4.60
N SER A 231 12.21 -6.82 4.12
CA SER A 231 13.12 -7.74 4.80
C SER A 231 14.50 -7.13 5.03
N ALA A 232 14.97 -6.33 4.07
CA ALA A 232 16.27 -5.65 4.16
C ALA A 232 16.21 -4.35 4.96
N ASP A 233 15.07 -3.65 4.96
CA ASP A 233 14.93 -2.33 5.59
C ASP A 233 13.48 -2.10 6.06
N LEU A 234 13.18 -2.51 7.29
CA LEU A 234 11.86 -2.37 7.88
C LEU A 234 11.48 -0.91 8.14
N THR A 235 12.42 -0.10 8.59
CA THR A 235 12.17 1.25 9.14
C THR A 235 12.45 2.40 8.17
N GLU A 236 12.70 2.08 6.89
CA GLU A 236 12.96 3.08 5.83
C GLU A 236 14.21 3.92 6.09
N GLY A 237 15.28 3.23 6.52
CA GLY A 237 16.58 3.86 6.77
C GLY A 237 17.45 4.05 5.53
N GLY A 238 17.09 3.45 4.39
CA GLY A 238 17.89 3.50 3.16
C GLY A 238 17.22 2.79 1.98
N LEU A 239 17.40 1.47 1.86
CA LEU A 239 16.91 0.72 0.68
C LEU A 239 15.41 0.88 0.45
N ARG A 240 14.61 0.94 1.49
CA ARG A 240 13.15 1.06 1.37
C ARG A 240 12.71 2.38 0.73
N GLU A 241 13.56 3.39 0.68
CA GLU A 241 13.28 4.65 -0.03
C GLU A 241 12.92 4.41 -1.51
N ILE A 242 13.43 3.34 -2.15
CA ILE A 242 13.13 3.04 -3.56
C ILE A 242 11.63 2.83 -3.83
N LEU A 243 10.87 2.38 -2.83
CA LEU A 243 9.41 2.25 -2.93
C LEU A 243 8.70 3.60 -3.09
N ASN A 244 9.39 4.71 -2.79
CA ASN A 244 8.86 6.06 -2.96
C ASN A 244 9.07 6.61 -4.39
N TYR A 245 9.37 5.76 -5.40
CA TYR A 245 9.38 6.18 -6.80
C TYR A 245 8.04 6.80 -7.19
N GLY A 246 8.05 8.03 -7.71
CA GLY A 246 6.86 8.83 -8.00
C GLY A 246 6.20 9.52 -6.80
N HIS A 247 6.45 9.08 -5.58
CA HIS A 247 5.70 9.50 -4.39
C HIS A 247 5.97 10.95 -3.96
N THR A 248 7.12 11.53 -4.29
CA THR A 248 7.42 12.92 -3.91
C THR A 248 6.40 13.90 -4.50
N LEU A 249 6.07 13.75 -5.80
CA LEU A 249 5.02 14.54 -6.43
C LEU A 249 3.62 14.02 -6.09
N ALA A 250 3.43 12.70 -6.04
CA ALA A 250 2.13 12.10 -5.73
C ALA A 250 1.53 12.62 -4.42
N HIS A 251 2.29 12.60 -3.33
CA HIS A 251 1.85 13.13 -2.03
C HIS A 251 1.51 14.63 -2.08
N ALA A 252 2.26 15.40 -2.88
CA ALA A 252 1.95 16.82 -3.07
C ALA A 252 0.61 16.99 -3.79
N ILE A 253 0.34 16.19 -4.84
CA ILE A 253 -0.94 16.19 -5.55
C ILE A 253 -2.08 15.79 -4.62
N GLU A 254 -1.93 14.69 -3.85
CA GLU A 254 -2.94 14.25 -2.89
C GLU A 254 -3.27 15.35 -1.88
N ARG A 255 -2.24 15.98 -1.31
CA ARG A 255 -2.42 17.04 -0.29
C ARG A 255 -3.01 18.32 -0.87
N ALA A 256 -2.57 18.74 -2.06
CA ALA A 256 -3.09 19.91 -2.74
C ALA A 256 -4.59 19.80 -3.09
N ASN A 257 -5.06 18.56 -3.29
CA ASN A 257 -6.46 18.28 -3.61
C ASN A 257 -7.27 17.76 -2.39
N ASP A 258 -6.86 18.05 -1.17
CA ASP A 258 -7.54 17.61 0.05
C ASP A 258 -7.82 16.10 0.06
N TYR A 259 -6.89 15.32 -0.50
CA TYR A 259 -6.96 13.86 -0.62
C TYR A 259 -8.19 13.31 -1.37
N THR A 260 -8.75 14.10 -2.29
CA THR A 260 -9.84 13.65 -3.17
C THR A 260 -9.32 12.81 -4.35
N TRP A 261 -8.04 12.95 -4.70
CA TRP A 261 -7.36 12.08 -5.66
C TRP A 261 -7.09 10.70 -5.05
N ARG A 262 -7.29 9.65 -5.86
CA ARG A 262 -6.86 8.30 -5.44
C ARG A 262 -5.34 8.26 -5.42
N HIS A 263 -4.81 7.57 -4.42
CA HIS A 263 -3.37 7.40 -4.27
C HIS A 263 -2.69 6.89 -5.55
N GLY A 264 -3.22 5.82 -6.16
CA GLY A 264 -2.64 5.25 -7.39
C GLY A 264 -2.68 6.19 -8.59
N ASP A 265 -3.73 7.04 -8.70
CA ASP A 265 -3.80 8.06 -9.75
C ASP A 265 -2.64 9.06 -9.59
N ALA A 266 -2.42 9.52 -8.37
CA ALA A 266 -1.32 10.44 -8.05
C ALA A 266 0.07 9.78 -8.25
N VAL A 267 0.22 8.51 -7.86
CA VAL A 267 1.46 7.74 -8.05
C VAL A 267 1.79 7.56 -9.54
N ALA A 268 0.81 7.28 -10.39
CA ALA A 268 1.02 7.17 -11.83
C ALA A 268 1.57 8.47 -12.42
N VAL A 269 0.94 9.62 -12.11
CA VAL A 269 1.44 10.95 -12.52
C VAL A 269 2.84 11.20 -11.97
N GLY A 270 3.08 10.88 -10.71
CA GLY A 270 4.38 11.06 -10.07
C GLY A 270 5.49 10.22 -10.69
N CYS A 271 5.20 8.97 -11.10
CA CYS A 271 6.15 8.12 -11.83
C CYS A 271 6.46 8.67 -13.22
N CYS A 272 5.44 9.14 -13.96
CA CYS A 272 5.62 9.81 -15.27
C CYS A 272 6.47 11.09 -15.15
N PHE A 273 6.29 11.85 -14.09
CA PHE A 273 7.14 13.00 -13.76
C PHE A 273 8.58 12.59 -13.48
N ALA A 274 8.78 11.61 -12.59
CA ALA A 274 10.10 11.15 -12.19
C ALA A 274 10.89 10.57 -13.38
N ALA A 275 10.19 9.86 -14.31
CA ALA A 275 10.79 9.36 -15.53
C ALA A 275 11.31 10.50 -16.43
N ARG A 276 10.55 11.58 -16.59
CA ARG A 276 10.98 12.76 -17.36
C ARG A 276 12.14 13.50 -16.70
N LEU A 277 12.13 13.60 -15.39
CA LEU A 277 13.23 14.17 -14.62
C LEU A 277 14.53 13.35 -14.79
N ALA A 278 14.42 12.01 -14.71
CA ALA A 278 15.54 11.10 -14.98
C ALA A 278 16.03 11.22 -16.44
N HIS A 279 15.11 11.35 -17.40
CA HIS A 279 15.48 11.56 -18.82
C HIS A 279 16.23 12.89 -19.03
N ALA A 280 15.78 13.98 -18.41
CA ALA A 280 16.46 15.29 -18.49
C ALA A 280 17.88 15.22 -17.93
N ARG A 281 18.17 14.29 -17.03
CA ARG A 281 19.51 14.01 -16.50
C ARG A 281 20.31 12.97 -17.34
N GLY A 282 19.72 12.47 -18.44
CA GLY A 282 20.36 11.43 -19.28
C GLY A 282 20.39 10.01 -18.65
N GLN A 283 19.57 9.76 -17.64
CA GLN A 283 19.52 8.48 -16.91
C GLN A 283 18.50 7.51 -17.52
N LEU A 284 17.46 8.02 -18.19
CA LEU A 284 16.46 7.23 -18.94
C LEU A 284 16.42 7.65 -20.41
N SER A 285 16.09 6.70 -21.28
CA SER A 285 15.82 6.96 -22.69
C SER A 285 14.45 7.61 -22.89
N SER A 286 14.23 8.24 -24.06
CA SER A 286 12.88 8.73 -24.43
C SER A 286 11.87 7.59 -24.59
N GLU A 287 12.32 6.40 -24.96
CA GLU A 287 11.51 5.18 -25.05
C GLU A 287 11.03 4.75 -23.67
N ASP A 288 11.91 4.76 -22.66
CA ASP A 288 11.52 4.46 -21.27
C ASP A 288 10.49 5.47 -20.74
N VAL A 289 10.62 6.77 -21.07
CA VAL A 289 9.61 7.77 -20.71
C VAL A 289 8.27 7.48 -21.36
N ALA A 290 8.24 7.19 -22.65
CA ALA A 290 7.00 6.83 -23.35
C ALA A 290 6.37 5.55 -22.77
N ARG A 291 7.20 4.59 -22.37
CA ARG A 291 6.78 3.35 -21.72
C ARG A 291 6.06 3.60 -20.40
N HIS A 292 6.48 4.59 -19.60
CA HIS A 292 5.76 4.98 -18.38
C HIS A 292 4.35 5.47 -18.71
N ASP A 293 4.23 6.40 -19.66
CA ASP A 293 2.93 6.94 -20.07
C ASP A 293 2.01 5.82 -20.61
N GLU A 294 2.53 4.95 -21.44
CA GLU A 294 1.77 3.86 -22.03
C GLU A 294 1.25 2.89 -20.97
N LEU A 295 2.09 2.40 -20.08
CA LEU A 295 1.72 1.36 -19.12
C LEU A 295 0.70 1.85 -18.09
N PHE A 296 0.84 3.07 -17.58
CA PHE A 296 -0.14 3.64 -16.69
C PHE A 296 -1.47 3.96 -17.42
N SER A 297 -1.42 4.54 -18.61
CA SER A 297 -2.63 4.81 -19.43
C SER A 297 -3.37 3.53 -19.80
N ARG A 298 -2.64 2.43 -20.04
CA ARG A 298 -3.20 1.14 -20.43
C ARG A 298 -4.17 0.57 -19.40
N VAL A 299 -3.93 0.83 -18.14
CA VAL A 299 -4.85 0.43 -17.05
C VAL A 299 -5.82 1.55 -16.65
N GLY A 300 -5.89 2.63 -17.43
CA GLY A 300 -6.83 3.74 -17.23
C GLY A 300 -6.40 4.74 -16.17
N LEU A 301 -5.10 4.79 -15.82
CA LEU A 301 -4.55 5.76 -14.88
C LEU A 301 -4.12 7.05 -15.60
N PRO A 302 -4.22 8.22 -14.94
CA PRO A 302 -3.75 9.48 -15.50
C PRO A 302 -2.23 9.52 -15.57
N THR A 303 -1.69 10.14 -16.63
CA THR A 303 -0.25 10.42 -16.79
C THR A 303 0.04 11.92 -16.80
N ARG A 304 -0.99 12.74 -16.62
CA ARG A 304 -0.94 14.21 -16.62
C ARG A 304 -1.70 14.77 -15.44
N TYR A 305 -1.35 16.01 -15.06
CA TYR A 305 -2.02 16.74 -13.99
C TYR A 305 -2.15 18.24 -14.35
N GLU A 306 -3.36 18.76 -14.33
CA GLU A 306 -3.67 20.14 -14.72
C GLU A 306 -4.26 20.97 -13.57
N GLY A 307 -4.08 20.53 -12.32
CA GLY A 307 -4.65 21.20 -11.14
C GLY A 307 -3.82 22.40 -10.67
N HIS A 308 -2.99 22.18 -9.69
CA HIS A 308 -2.16 23.19 -9.06
C HIS A 308 -0.90 23.53 -9.86
N THR A 309 -0.28 24.70 -9.58
CA THR A 309 0.97 25.14 -10.19
C THR A 309 2.17 24.37 -9.62
N LEU A 310 3.29 24.41 -10.36
CA LEU A 310 4.55 23.83 -9.87
C LEU A 310 5.03 24.51 -8.59
N GLU A 311 4.84 25.84 -8.46
CA GLU A 311 5.21 26.60 -7.26
C GLU A 311 4.45 26.07 -6.04
N GLU A 312 3.10 25.91 -6.13
CA GLU A 312 2.26 25.36 -5.06
C GLU A 312 2.67 23.96 -4.67
N LEU A 313 2.87 23.07 -5.67
CA LEU A 313 3.27 21.68 -5.41
C LEU A 313 4.67 21.59 -4.82
N THR A 314 5.61 22.43 -5.25
CA THR A 314 6.98 22.48 -4.71
C THR A 314 6.97 22.93 -3.26
N HIS A 315 6.14 23.90 -2.90
CA HIS A 315 5.97 24.32 -1.52
C HIS A 315 5.46 23.17 -0.64
N ILE A 316 4.49 22.40 -1.14
CA ILE A 316 3.97 21.22 -0.43
C ILE A 316 5.05 20.13 -0.31
N MET A 317 5.76 19.81 -1.40
CA MET A 317 6.86 18.84 -1.39
C MET A 317 7.94 19.20 -0.36
N ALA A 318 8.28 20.50 -0.27
CA ALA A 318 9.28 21.00 0.69
C ALA A 318 8.79 20.89 2.15
N SER A 319 7.48 20.97 2.39
CA SER A 319 6.89 20.88 3.74
C SER A 319 6.65 19.45 4.22
N ASP A 320 6.38 18.51 3.30
CA ASP A 320 6.01 17.13 3.62
C ASP A 320 7.23 16.28 3.99
N LYS A 321 8.33 16.50 3.33
CA LYS A 321 9.58 15.83 3.72
C LYS A 321 10.27 16.69 4.75
N LYS A 322 10.56 16.09 5.90
CA LYS A 322 11.59 16.53 6.83
C LYS A 322 12.82 16.88 5.99
N VAL A 323 12.80 18.10 5.45
CA VAL A 323 13.82 18.61 4.55
C VAL A 323 15.12 18.55 5.34
N ARG A 324 15.87 17.47 5.15
CA ARG A 324 17.26 17.45 5.63
C ARG A 324 17.97 18.54 4.85
N ARG A 325 17.97 19.78 5.40
CA ARG A 325 18.70 20.96 4.90
C ARG A 325 18.12 21.62 3.62
N GLY A 326 16.79 21.61 3.39
CA GLY A 326 16.20 22.39 2.27
C GLY A 326 16.34 21.75 0.88
N VAL A 327 16.86 20.55 0.74
CA VAL A 327 17.07 19.89 -0.55
C VAL A 327 15.95 18.88 -0.83
N LEU A 328 15.26 19.03 -1.97
CA LEU A 328 14.29 18.05 -2.45
C LEU A 328 15.01 16.76 -2.84
N ARG A 329 14.42 15.62 -2.49
CA ARG A 329 14.95 14.30 -2.87
C ARG A 329 13.89 13.53 -3.65
N PHE A 330 14.28 12.93 -4.74
CA PHE A 330 13.46 12.07 -5.56
C PHE A 330 14.11 10.69 -5.70
N VAL A 331 13.30 9.67 -5.76
CA VAL A 331 13.74 8.39 -6.33
C VAL A 331 13.68 8.54 -7.84
N LEU A 332 14.78 8.35 -8.52
CA LEU A 332 14.92 8.38 -9.98
C LEU A 332 15.42 7.01 -10.46
N LEU A 333 15.25 6.73 -11.74
CA LEU A 333 15.76 5.50 -12.36
C LEU A 333 16.99 5.83 -13.21
N ASP A 334 18.10 5.14 -12.96
CA ASP A 334 19.29 5.11 -13.81
C ASP A 334 19.24 3.83 -14.69
N GLY A 335 18.28 3.78 -15.62
CA GLY A 335 17.81 2.60 -16.31
C GLY A 335 16.70 1.86 -15.54
N ILE A 336 15.88 1.09 -16.26
CA ILE A 336 14.80 0.29 -15.66
C ILE A 336 15.36 -0.69 -14.62
N ALA A 337 14.67 -0.84 -13.49
CA ALA A 337 15.05 -1.64 -12.34
C ALA A 337 16.34 -1.20 -11.62
N ASN A 338 16.80 0.02 -11.83
CA ASN A 338 17.96 0.61 -11.15
C ASN A 338 17.59 1.92 -10.44
N PRO A 339 16.77 1.89 -9.36
CA PRO A 339 16.33 3.07 -8.64
C PRO A 339 17.45 3.65 -7.76
N ARG A 340 17.54 4.98 -7.71
CA ARG A 340 18.45 5.74 -6.86
C ARG A 340 17.72 6.93 -6.23
N THR A 341 18.04 7.25 -4.98
CA THR A 341 17.56 8.46 -4.32
C THR A 341 18.54 9.59 -4.53
N GLU A 342 18.11 10.65 -5.21
CA GLU A 342 18.96 11.77 -5.61
C GLU A 342 18.41 13.11 -5.13
N ALA A 343 19.32 14.04 -4.88
CA ALA A 343 19.00 15.44 -4.65
C ALA A 343 18.59 16.11 -5.98
N VAL A 344 17.57 16.95 -5.93
CA VAL A 344 17.04 17.65 -7.10
C VAL A 344 16.92 19.15 -6.80
N GLU A 345 17.49 19.97 -7.67
CA GLU A 345 17.37 21.41 -7.57
C GLU A 345 16.02 21.89 -8.11
N PRO A 346 15.40 22.94 -7.53
CA PRO A 346 14.10 23.44 -7.98
C PRO A 346 14.05 23.78 -9.48
N GLY A 347 15.15 24.26 -10.06
CA GLY A 347 15.24 24.61 -11.48
C GLY A 347 15.12 23.41 -12.44
N GLU A 348 15.36 22.19 -11.97
CA GLU A 348 15.24 20.97 -12.78
C GLU A 348 13.78 20.49 -12.93
N LEU A 349 12.86 21.01 -12.12
CA LEU A 349 11.49 20.53 -12.06
C LEU A 349 10.61 21.09 -13.20
N ALA A 350 10.96 22.27 -13.76
CA ALA A 350 10.07 23.02 -14.65
C ALA A 350 9.73 22.25 -15.94
N ALA A 351 10.74 21.79 -16.69
CA ALA A 351 10.50 21.09 -17.96
C ALA A 351 9.77 19.75 -17.78
N PRO A 352 10.12 18.86 -16.80
CA PRO A 352 9.33 17.67 -16.49
C PRO A 352 7.88 17.98 -16.10
N ALA A 353 7.65 19.05 -15.34
CA ALA A 353 6.31 19.46 -14.90
C ALA A 353 5.43 19.92 -16.07
N GLU A 354 5.96 20.80 -16.91
CA GLU A 354 5.25 21.26 -18.12
C GLU A 354 4.88 20.10 -19.03
N ALA A 355 5.78 19.14 -19.20
CA ALA A 355 5.56 17.96 -20.05
C ALA A 355 4.39 17.08 -19.60
N ILE A 356 4.03 17.10 -18.30
CA ILE A 356 2.87 16.38 -17.75
C ILE A 356 1.67 17.30 -17.47
N GLY A 357 1.68 18.56 -17.95
CA GLY A 357 0.56 19.50 -17.86
C GLY A 357 0.54 20.38 -16.62
N ILE A 358 1.56 20.33 -15.76
CA ILE A 358 1.67 21.23 -14.59
C ILE A 358 2.17 22.59 -15.07
N ARG A 359 1.40 23.63 -14.77
CA ARG A 359 1.76 25.01 -15.09
C ARG A 359 2.87 25.52 -14.16
N PRO A 360 3.68 26.47 -14.64
CA PRO A 360 4.68 27.15 -13.82
C PRO A 360 4.14 27.72 -12.51
#